data_b7b63cff726a0760cc5f80e5e8b01644
#
_entry.id   b7b63cff726a0760cc5f80e5e8b01644
#
_cell.length_a   1.000
_cell.length_b   1.000
_cell.length_c   1.000
_cell.angle_alpha   90.00
_cell.angle_beta   90.00
_cell.angle_gamma   90.00
#
_symmetry.space_group_name_H-M   'P 1'
#
loop_
_entity.id
_entity.type
_entity.pdbx_description
1 polymer ?
#
loop_
_entity_poly.entity_id
_entity_poly.type
_entity_poly.pdbx_seq_one_letter_code
_entity_poly.pdbx_strand_id
1 'polypeptide(L)'
;TAEPGSIVARLLGERFAVNSVHHQAVADPGNRFRTTAYAADGVIEAIESNEKKSIVGVQWHPECFLQEGDKSQFPLFRWFVEEAESYRRAVATHRQIVTLDSHTDTPMFFDQGVRFAHRDPKILVDMHKLTEGHIDAVVMAAYLPQGERSEIGHRNAGAKAYHLLGAIKAMVNETKNAVLANSPNDIFRAKNHDKRAILLGIENGYAIGHDLANIELFRREGVIYMTLCHNGDNDICDSAVRSKNEHNGLSDFGREVVREMNRVGMLIDLSHAGEKTFYDVLNCSSVPVVCTHSCCRALCDHPRNLTDAQIQALAEKGGVVQITFYKGFLREDGKATIDDVVAHILHAIDVAGIDHVGIGSDFDGDGGVPGLASA
;
A
#
# COMPACT_ATOMS: atom_id res chain seq x y z
N THR A 1 13.02 -26.40 25.08
CA THR A 1 13.50 -26.23 23.69
C THR A 1 12.65 -25.20 22.98
N ALA A 2 13.30 -24.35 22.16
CA ALA A 2 12.61 -23.35 21.33
C ALA A 2 12.66 -23.74 19.86
N GLU A 3 11.60 -23.36 19.14
CA GLU A 3 11.45 -23.58 17.69
C GLU A 3 12.47 -22.73 16.92
N PRO A 4 13.22 -23.31 15.97
CA PRO A 4 14.15 -22.56 15.13
C PRO A 4 13.47 -21.39 14.43
N GLY A 5 14.13 -20.23 14.40
CA GLY A 5 13.59 -19.01 13.79
C GLY A 5 12.58 -18.24 14.64
N SER A 6 12.22 -18.74 15.84
CA SER A 6 11.42 -17.98 16.80
C SER A 6 12.24 -16.85 17.44
N ILE A 7 11.55 -15.85 17.99
CA ILE A 7 12.18 -14.73 18.72
C ILE A 7 12.96 -15.28 19.92
N VAL A 8 12.34 -16.16 20.70
CA VAL A 8 13.01 -16.78 21.85
C VAL A 8 14.24 -17.59 21.46
N ALA A 9 14.20 -18.38 20.36
CA ALA A 9 15.37 -19.11 19.88
C ALA A 9 16.49 -18.19 19.41
N ARG A 10 16.16 -17.09 18.75
CA ARG A 10 17.13 -16.09 18.31
C ARG A 10 17.82 -15.38 19.49
N LEU A 11 17.09 -15.16 20.58
CA LEU A 11 17.59 -14.39 21.75
C LEU A 11 18.31 -15.27 22.75
N LEU A 12 17.80 -16.47 23.00
CA LEU A 12 18.26 -17.35 24.08
C LEU A 12 18.90 -18.65 23.57
N GLY A 13 18.86 -18.90 22.25
CA GLY A 13 19.27 -20.16 21.65
C GLY A 13 18.11 -21.17 21.61
N GLU A 14 18.31 -22.30 20.90
CA GLU A 14 17.28 -23.34 20.78
C GLU A 14 17.11 -24.19 22.06
N ARG A 15 18.07 -24.11 23.00
CA ARG A 15 18.02 -24.80 24.29
C ARG A 15 18.53 -23.86 25.38
N PHE A 16 17.70 -23.59 26.36
CA PHE A 16 18.02 -22.76 27.52
C PHE A 16 17.27 -23.25 28.75
N ALA A 17 17.75 -22.85 29.92
CA ALA A 17 17.09 -23.14 31.19
C ALA A 17 16.03 -22.08 31.52
N VAL A 18 14.91 -22.52 32.09
CA VAL A 18 13.84 -21.66 32.61
C VAL A 18 13.48 -22.09 34.03
N ASN A 19 12.96 -21.18 34.86
CA ASN A 19 12.31 -21.53 36.10
C ASN A 19 10.85 -21.96 35.85
N SER A 20 10.29 -22.77 36.74
CA SER A 20 8.90 -23.22 36.64
C SER A 20 8.25 -23.05 38.02
N VAL A 21 7.60 -21.92 38.20
CA VAL A 21 6.87 -21.56 39.42
C VAL A 21 5.36 -21.46 39.22
N HIS A 22 4.90 -21.93 38.08
CA HIS A 22 3.50 -21.92 37.67
C HIS A 22 2.84 -23.30 37.88
N HIS A 23 1.51 -23.28 38.05
CA HIS A 23 0.66 -24.48 38.17
C HIS A 23 -0.40 -24.54 37.07
N GLN A 24 -0.42 -23.54 36.17
CA GLN A 24 -1.24 -23.49 34.96
C GLN A 24 -0.34 -23.22 33.77
N ALA A 25 -0.77 -23.66 32.61
CA ALA A 25 -0.04 -23.43 31.36
C ALA A 25 -1.03 -23.22 30.20
N VAL A 26 -0.56 -22.64 29.12
CA VAL A 26 -1.32 -22.51 27.88
C VAL A 26 -1.52 -23.93 27.31
N ALA A 27 -2.79 -24.32 27.10
CA ALA A 27 -3.13 -25.60 26.46
C ALA A 27 -3.24 -25.45 24.93
N ASP A 28 -3.80 -24.30 24.47
CA ASP A 28 -3.97 -23.95 23.06
C ASP A 28 -3.74 -22.44 22.92
N PRO A 29 -2.76 -22.00 22.12
CA PRO A 29 -2.50 -20.57 21.90
C PRO A 29 -3.55 -19.90 20.99
N GLY A 30 -4.46 -20.66 20.39
CA GLY A 30 -5.44 -20.18 19.43
C GLY A 30 -4.82 -19.73 18.09
N ASN A 31 -5.65 -19.24 17.20
CA ASN A 31 -5.23 -18.94 15.81
C ASN A 31 -4.31 -17.71 15.67
N ARG A 32 -4.27 -16.84 16.68
CA ARG A 32 -3.49 -15.60 16.65
C ARG A 32 -2.06 -15.76 17.14
N PHE A 33 -1.77 -16.87 17.80
CA PHE A 33 -0.46 -17.17 18.33
C PHE A 33 0.01 -18.54 17.86
N ARG A 34 1.32 -18.70 17.81
CA ARG A 34 1.98 -19.99 17.62
C ARG A 34 2.79 -20.33 18.86
N THR A 35 2.88 -21.58 19.18
CA THR A 35 3.80 -22.05 20.21
C THR A 35 5.24 -21.99 19.69
N THR A 36 6.15 -21.46 20.49
CA THR A 36 7.55 -21.27 20.09
C THR A 36 8.57 -21.83 21.07
N ALA A 37 8.14 -22.30 22.26
CA ALA A 37 8.99 -23.10 23.14
C ALA A 37 8.20 -24.08 23.99
N TYR A 38 8.85 -25.20 24.32
CA TYR A 38 8.30 -26.26 25.14
C TYR A 38 9.31 -26.68 26.22
N ALA A 39 8.80 -27.03 27.40
CA ALA A 39 9.53 -27.77 28.41
C ALA A 39 9.72 -29.24 27.99
N ALA A 40 10.55 -30.00 28.72
CA ALA A 40 10.84 -31.40 28.39
C ALA A 40 9.63 -32.33 28.53
N ASP A 41 8.67 -31.96 29.36
CA ASP A 41 7.38 -32.64 29.58
C ASP A 41 6.27 -32.24 28.61
N GLY A 42 6.58 -31.33 27.65
CA GLY A 42 5.62 -30.86 26.63
C GLY A 42 4.81 -29.66 27.03
N VAL A 43 5.01 -29.08 28.20
CA VAL A 43 4.34 -27.83 28.61
C VAL A 43 4.78 -26.69 27.70
N ILE A 44 3.82 -25.89 27.23
CA ILE A 44 4.07 -24.70 26.41
C ILE A 44 4.72 -23.62 27.29
N GLU A 45 5.93 -23.22 26.93
CA GLU A 45 6.74 -22.25 27.65
C GLU A 45 6.80 -20.89 26.96
N ALA A 46 6.62 -20.83 25.64
CA ALA A 46 6.52 -19.55 24.95
C ALA A 46 5.55 -19.61 23.75
N ILE A 47 4.93 -18.46 23.51
CA ILE A 47 4.08 -18.20 22.35
C ILE A 47 4.46 -16.89 21.68
N GLU A 48 4.31 -16.81 20.37
CA GLU A 48 4.53 -15.60 19.57
C GLU A 48 3.31 -15.29 18.71
N SER A 49 3.03 -14.00 18.49
CA SER A 49 1.96 -13.58 17.62
C SER A 49 2.24 -13.95 16.16
N ASN A 50 1.22 -14.46 15.47
CA ASN A 50 1.24 -14.68 14.03
C ASN A 50 1.03 -13.37 13.23
N GLU A 51 0.48 -12.33 13.88
CA GLU A 51 0.07 -11.08 13.24
C GLU A 51 1.00 -9.91 13.57
N LYS A 52 1.58 -9.90 14.77
CA LYS A 52 2.34 -8.75 15.30
C LYS A 52 3.79 -9.15 15.61
N LYS A 53 4.71 -8.42 15.02
CA LYS A 53 6.15 -8.70 15.07
C LYS A 53 6.76 -8.80 16.48
N SER A 54 6.24 -8.04 17.44
CA SER A 54 6.89 -7.84 18.73
C SER A 54 6.03 -8.26 19.93
N ILE A 55 5.16 -9.25 19.74
CA ILE A 55 4.36 -9.83 20.84
C ILE A 55 4.85 -11.24 21.11
N VAL A 56 5.45 -11.42 22.27
CA VAL A 56 5.93 -12.68 22.81
C VAL A 56 5.37 -12.88 24.20
N GLY A 57 4.79 -14.04 24.48
CA GLY A 57 4.43 -14.50 25.81
C GLY A 57 5.38 -15.57 26.28
N VAL A 58 5.87 -15.47 27.51
CA VAL A 58 6.69 -16.48 28.15
C VAL A 58 6.01 -16.98 29.42
N GLN A 59 6.11 -18.29 29.70
CA GLN A 59 5.46 -18.92 30.84
C GLN A 59 6.33 -18.81 32.11
N TRP A 60 7.65 -18.82 31.94
CA TRP A 60 8.62 -18.67 33.04
C TRP A 60 8.74 -17.20 33.48
N HIS A 61 9.46 -16.99 34.58
CA HIS A 61 9.77 -15.68 35.15
C HIS A 61 11.23 -15.28 34.86
N PRO A 62 11.50 -14.63 33.71
CA PRO A 62 12.86 -14.23 33.34
C PRO A 62 13.48 -13.20 34.29
N GLU A 63 12.66 -12.39 34.98
CA GLU A 63 13.09 -11.41 35.97
C GLU A 63 13.76 -12.05 37.19
N CYS A 64 13.37 -13.28 37.57
CA CYS A 64 13.97 -13.97 38.70
C CYS A 64 15.46 -14.25 38.48
N PHE A 65 15.84 -14.61 37.25
CA PHE A 65 17.25 -14.83 36.91
C PHE A 65 18.10 -13.57 37.13
N LEU A 66 17.57 -12.41 36.74
CA LEU A 66 18.29 -11.15 36.92
C LEU A 66 18.42 -10.74 38.41
N GLN A 67 17.42 -11.05 39.25
CA GLN A 67 17.46 -10.84 40.67
C GLN A 67 18.56 -11.69 41.35
N GLU A 68 18.81 -12.87 40.86
CA GLU A 68 19.86 -13.79 41.27
C GLU A 68 21.24 -13.45 40.66
N GLY A 69 21.33 -12.44 39.83
CA GLY A 69 22.56 -12.03 39.14
C GLY A 69 22.87 -12.80 37.88
N ASP A 70 22.00 -13.72 37.46
CA ASP A 70 22.11 -14.46 36.19
C ASP A 70 21.60 -13.61 35.02
N LYS A 71 22.48 -13.35 34.05
CA LYS A 71 22.19 -12.53 32.88
C LYS A 71 21.74 -13.35 31.65
N SER A 72 21.54 -14.66 31.78
CA SER A 72 21.13 -15.54 30.67
C SER A 72 19.83 -15.07 29.98
N GLN A 73 18.91 -14.48 30.76
CA GLN A 73 17.63 -13.98 30.28
C GLN A 73 17.66 -12.48 29.85
N PHE A 74 18.79 -11.81 30.06
CA PHE A 74 18.92 -10.38 29.72
C PHE A 74 18.67 -10.03 28.25
N PRO A 75 19.01 -10.89 27.26
CA PRO A 75 18.70 -10.62 25.85
C PRO A 75 17.21 -10.39 25.58
N LEU A 76 16.30 -11.06 26.30
CA LEU A 76 14.86 -10.87 26.16
C LEU A 76 14.41 -9.46 26.55
N PHE A 77 14.91 -8.97 27.70
CA PHE A 77 14.60 -7.60 28.15
C PHE A 77 15.22 -6.53 27.26
N ARG A 78 16.46 -6.75 26.80
CA ARG A 78 17.11 -5.85 25.86
C ARG A 78 16.32 -5.73 24.56
N TRP A 79 15.95 -6.84 23.97
CA TRP A 79 15.14 -6.88 22.76
C TRP A 79 13.82 -6.11 22.95
N PHE A 80 13.13 -6.32 24.08
CA PHE A 80 11.87 -5.62 24.37
C PHE A 80 12.07 -4.10 24.43
N VAL A 81 13.13 -3.63 25.08
CA VAL A 81 13.46 -2.20 25.14
C VAL A 81 13.83 -1.64 23.77
N GLU A 82 14.61 -2.37 22.98
CA GLU A 82 14.98 -1.97 21.62
C GLU A 82 13.76 -1.89 20.68
N GLU A 83 12.83 -2.83 20.76
CA GLU A 83 11.56 -2.80 20.02
C GLU A 83 10.68 -1.60 20.45
N ALA A 84 10.57 -1.37 21.77
CA ALA A 84 9.82 -0.23 22.30
C ALA A 84 10.42 1.10 21.84
N GLU A 85 11.74 1.22 21.82
CA GLU A 85 12.42 2.43 21.34
C GLU A 85 12.29 2.62 19.83
N SER A 86 12.36 1.54 19.06
CA SER A 86 12.10 1.56 17.60
C SER A 86 10.69 2.05 17.31
N TYR A 87 9.68 1.52 18.01
CA TYR A 87 8.30 1.97 17.90
C TYR A 87 8.15 3.45 18.27
N ARG A 88 8.75 3.89 19.39
CA ARG A 88 8.73 5.30 19.81
C ARG A 88 9.31 6.22 18.75
N ARG A 89 10.43 5.83 18.11
CA ARG A 89 11.03 6.60 17.00
C ARG A 89 10.11 6.66 15.78
N ALA A 90 9.52 5.54 15.40
CA ALA A 90 8.57 5.48 14.29
C ALA A 90 7.39 6.43 14.53
N VAL A 91 6.74 6.35 15.70
CA VAL A 91 5.63 7.26 16.07
C VAL A 91 6.06 8.72 16.06
N ALA A 92 7.26 9.04 16.58
CA ALA A 92 7.78 10.41 16.57
C ALA A 92 7.99 10.93 15.14
N THR A 93 8.48 10.09 14.22
CA THR A 93 8.64 10.42 12.81
C THR A 93 7.27 10.68 12.16
N HIS A 94 6.31 9.78 12.32
CA HIS A 94 4.96 9.93 11.77
C HIS A 94 4.24 11.19 12.25
N ARG A 95 4.52 11.65 13.48
CA ARG A 95 3.96 12.92 13.98
C ARG A 95 4.53 14.15 13.25
N GLN A 96 5.75 14.08 12.75
CA GLN A 96 6.45 15.19 12.09
C GLN A 96 6.20 15.27 10.59
N ILE A 97 5.91 14.15 9.93
CA ILE A 97 5.65 14.05 8.50
C ILE A 97 4.16 13.80 8.22
N VAL A 98 3.73 14.02 6.98
CA VAL A 98 2.43 13.55 6.47
C VAL A 98 2.67 12.29 5.68
N THR A 99 1.93 11.23 5.99
CA THR A 99 1.97 9.97 5.28
C THR A 99 0.76 9.85 4.35
N LEU A 100 1.04 9.54 3.09
CA LEU A 100 0.04 9.33 2.05
C LEU A 100 0.31 8.01 1.32
N ASP A 101 -0.68 7.14 1.28
CA ASP A 101 -0.73 6.02 0.35
C ASP A 101 -1.49 6.44 -0.91
N SER A 102 -0.82 6.43 -2.04
CA SER A 102 -1.35 7.00 -3.28
C SER A 102 -2.29 6.08 -4.05
N HIS A 103 -2.43 4.81 -3.67
CA HIS A 103 -3.28 3.87 -4.39
C HIS A 103 -3.74 2.70 -3.52
N THR A 104 -5.07 2.55 -3.39
CA THR A 104 -5.72 1.40 -2.75
C THR A 104 -7.01 1.06 -3.46
N ASP A 105 -7.33 -0.24 -3.55
CA ASP A 105 -8.51 -0.77 -4.23
C ASP A 105 -9.63 -1.21 -3.28
N THR A 106 -9.57 -0.78 -2.04
CA THR A 106 -10.58 -1.05 -1.01
C THR A 106 -12.02 -0.82 -1.48
N PRO A 107 -12.33 0.17 -2.34
CA PRO A 107 -13.69 0.36 -2.85
C PRO A 107 -14.28 -0.82 -3.60
N MET A 108 -13.47 -1.73 -4.14
CA MET A 108 -13.96 -2.95 -4.79
C MET A 108 -14.78 -3.85 -3.85
N PHE A 109 -14.60 -3.70 -2.53
CA PHE A 109 -15.24 -4.52 -1.51
C PHE A 109 -16.48 -3.85 -0.88
N PHE A 110 -16.77 -2.58 -1.18
CA PHE A 110 -17.85 -1.85 -0.50
C PHE A 110 -19.22 -2.46 -0.73
N ASP A 111 -19.50 -2.98 -1.93
CA ASP A 111 -20.75 -3.69 -2.23
C ASP A 111 -20.85 -5.07 -1.54
N GLN A 112 -19.76 -5.54 -0.91
CA GLN A 112 -19.71 -6.82 -0.19
C GLN A 112 -19.99 -6.67 1.32
N GLY A 113 -20.45 -5.49 1.75
CA GLY A 113 -20.86 -5.22 3.12
C GLY A 113 -19.70 -5.11 4.10
N VAL A 114 -18.51 -4.70 3.65
CA VAL A 114 -17.35 -4.40 4.53
C VAL A 114 -17.62 -3.16 5.38
N ARG A 115 -17.00 -3.09 6.56
CA ARG A 115 -17.21 -2.03 7.53
C ARG A 115 -15.95 -1.21 7.73
N PHE A 116 -15.70 -0.24 6.88
CA PHE A 116 -14.50 0.59 6.92
C PHE A 116 -14.28 1.32 8.26
N ALA A 117 -15.33 1.73 8.95
CA ALA A 117 -15.25 2.39 10.27
C ALA A 117 -14.79 1.45 11.41
N HIS A 118 -14.75 0.14 11.17
CA HIS A 118 -14.38 -0.88 12.13
C HIS A 118 -13.27 -1.75 11.55
N ARG A 119 -12.54 -2.49 12.45
CA ARG A 119 -11.59 -3.48 11.96
C ARG A 119 -12.32 -4.58 11.21
N ASP A 120 -12.05 -4.69 9.93
CA ASP A 120 -12.66 -5.71 9.06
C ASP A 120 -11.56 -6.60 8.46
N PRO A 121 -11.60 -7.94 8.68
CA PRO A 121 -10.60 -8.85 8.14
C PRO A 121 -10.66 -9.05 6.62
N LYS A 122 -11.72 -8.57 5.96
CA LYS A 122 -11.93 -8.73 4.51
C LYS A 122 -11.21 -7.68 3.67
N ILE A 123 -10.78 -6.57 4.29
CA ILE A 123 -10.11 -5.46 3.62
C ILE A 123 -8.78 -5.16 4.30
N LEU A 124 -7.81 -4.68 3.55
CA LEU A 124 -6.48 -4.34 4.06
C LEU A 124 -6.40 -2.89 4.55
N VAL A 125 -7.36 -2.05 4.17
CA VAL A 125 -7.45 -0.64 4.58
C VAL A 125 -8.78 -0.39 5.28
N ASP A 126 -8.73 -0.11 6.57
CA ASP A 126 -9.84 0.37 7.40
C ASP A 126 -9.35 1.40 8.42
N MET A 127 -10.27 2.07 9.10
CA MET A 127 -9.92 3.15 10.05
C MET A 127 -9.01 2.69 11.19
N HIS A 128 -9.12 1.44 11.65
CA HIS A 128 -8.25 0.91 12.68
C HIS A 128 -6.83 0.68 12.15
N LYS A 129 -6.70 0.10 10.97
CA LYS A 129 -5.41 -0.15 10.31
C LYS A 129 -4.70 1.16 9.96
N LEU A 130 -5.41 2.13 9.35
CA LEU A 130 -4.87 3.47 9.11
C LEU A 130 -4.39 4.16 10.40
N THR A 131 -5.10 3.97 11.50
CA THR A 131 -4.72 4.55 12.80
C THR A 131 -3.50 3.85 13.38
N GLU A 132 -3.44 2.53 13.36
CA GLU A 132 -2.30 1.74 13.85
C GLU A 132 -1.05 1.92 12.99
N GLY A 133 -1.20 2.01 11.67
CA GLY A 133 -0.12 2.28 10.72
C GLY A 133 0.32 3.74 10.66
N HIS A 134 -0.37 4.63 11.39
CA HIS A 134 -0.12 6.08 11.36
C HIS A 134 -0.21 6.68 9.94
N ILE A 135 -1.11 6.17 9.10
CA ILE A 135 -1.36 6.69 7.76
C ILE A 135 -2.34 7.87 7.87
N ASP A 136 -1.92 9.03 7.41
CA ASP A 136 -2.71 10.27 7.49
C ASP A 136 -3.71 10.40 6.33
N ALA A 137 -3.32 9.91 5.15
CA ALA A 137 -4.11 10.02 3.94
C ALA A 137 -4.00 8.77 3.06
N VAL A 138 -5.06 8.47 2.33
CA VAL A 138 -5.11 7.38 1.37
C VAL A 138 -5.93 7.78 0.14
N VAL A 139 -5.46 7.40 -1.04
CA VAL A 139 -6.28 7.53 -2.26
C VAL A 139 -7.01 6.21 -2.48
N MET A 140 -8.32 6.29 -2.54
CA MET A 140 -9.21 5.18 -2.90
C MET A 140 -9.52 5.22 -4.38
N ALA A 141 -9.11 4.20 -5.11
CA ALA A 141 -9.30 4.11 -6.55
C ALA A 141 -10.67 3.52 -6.88
N ALA A 142 -11.40 4.20 -7.75
CA ALA A 142 -12.54 3.61 -8.44
C ALA A 142 -11.99 2.76 -9.59
N TYR A 143 -11.70 1.49 -9.30
CA TYR A 143 -11.15 0.54 -10.25
C TYR A 143 -12.17 0.03 -11.26
N LEU A 144 -11.77 0.02 -12.53
CA LEU A 144 -12.55 -0.53 -13.63
C LEU A 144 -11.71 -1.52 -14.46
N PRO A 145 -12.11 -2.79 -14.56
CA PRO A 145 -11.47 -3.69 -15.51
C PRO A 145 -11.69 -3.18 -16.93
N GLN A 146 -10.73 -3.41 -17.82
CA GLN A 146 -10.92 -3.12 -19.22
C GLN A 146 -12.02 -4.01 -19.80
N GLY A 147 -13.06 -3.38 -20.32
CA GLY A 147 -14.20 -4.02 -20.96
C GLY A 147 -14.26 -3.76 -22.46
N GLU A 148 -15.42 -4.07 -23.05
CA GLU A 148 -15.71 -3.84 -24.47
C GLU A 148 -15.82 -2.33 -24.76
N ARG A 149 -15.18 -1.85 -25.79
CA ARG A 149 -15.16 -0.44 -26.22
C ARG A 149 -16.35 -0.12 -27.16
N SER A 150 -17.55 -0.51 -26.75
CA SER A 150 -18.82 -0.15 -27.38
C SER A 150 -19.49 0.99 -26.59
N GLU A 151 -20.48 1.65 -27.18
CA GLU A 151 -21.25 2.68 -26.45
C GLU A 151 -21.86 2.16 -25.15
N ILE A 152 -22.30 0.90 -25.12
CA ILE A 152 -22.85 0.25 -23.92
C ILE A 152 -21.72 0.00 -22.92
N GLY A 153 -20.57 -0.51 -23.35
CA GLY A 153 -19.40 -0.74 -22.53
C GLY A 153 -18.94 0.56 -21.86
N HIS A 154 -18.80 1.65 -22.62
CA HIS A 154 -18.41 2.96 -22.12
C HIS A 154 -19.41 3.51 -21.09
N ARG A 155 -20.71 3.42 -21.36
CA ARG A 155 -21.75 3.85 -20.40
C ARG A 155 -21.70 3.06 -19.10
N ASN A 156 -21.51 1.73 -19.20
CA ASN A 156 -21.39 0.89 -18.01
C ASN A 156 -20.14 1.21 -17.20
N ALA A 157 -19.01 1.48 -17.88
CA ALA A 157 -17.77 1.89 -17.21
C ALA A 157 -17.95 3.21 -16.46
N GLY A 158 -18.52 4.24 -17.12
CA GLY A 158 -18.81 5.51 -16.46
C GLY A 158 -19.77 5.35 -15.26
N ALA A 159 -20.86 4.59 -15.44
CA ALA A 159 -21.82 4.31 -14.37
C ALA A 159 -21.15 3.60 -13.18
N LYS A 160 -20.26 2.61 -13.43
CA LYS A 160 -19.51 1.92 -12.38
C LYS A 160 -18.56 2.88 -11.66
N ALA A 161 -17.87 3.77 -12.38
CA ALA A 161 -17.00 4.78 -11.76
C ALA A 161 -17.79 5.67 -10.81
N TYR A 162 -18.91 6.22 -11.25
CA TYR A 162 -19.80 7.05 -10.40
C TYR A 162 -20.34 6.27 -9.19
N HIS A 163 -20.71 5.01 -9.37
CA HIS A 163 -21.16 4.15 -8.27
C HIS A 163 -20.08 4.01 -7.20
N LEU A 164 -18.84 3.67 -7.58
CA LEU A 164 -17.73 3.52 -6.65
C LEU A 164 -17.36 4.83 -5.96
N LEU A 165 -17.30 5.95 -6.70
CA LEU A 165 -17.06 7.27 -6.11
C LEU A 165 -18.16 7.65 -5.11
N GLY A 166 -19.42 7.34 -5.44
CA GLY A 166 -20.56 7.53 -4.54
C GLY A 166 -20.44 6.68 -3.26
N ALA A 167 -20.03 5.43 -3.39
CA ALA A 167 -19.82 4.51 -2.25
C ALA A 167 -18.69 4.99 -1.34
N ILE A 168 -17.56 5.48 -1.90
CA ILE A 168 -16.46 6.08 -1.11
C ILE A 168 -16.98 7.29 -0.33
N LYS A 169 -17.72 8.21 -0.97
CA LYS A 169 -18.27 9.40 -0.32
C LYS A 169 -19.26 9.05 0.80
N ALA A 170 -20.14 8.08 0.56
CA ALA A 170 -21.08 7.59 1.56
C ALA A 170 -20.35 7.00 2.78
N MET A 171 -19.36 6.15 2.52
CA MET A 171 -18.52 5.54 3.56
C MET A 171 -17.80 6.62 4.40
N VAL A 172 -17.22 7.66 3.77
CA VAL A 172 -16.57 8.75 4.49
C VAL A 172 -17.57 9.52 5.37
N ASN A 173 -18.77 9.80 4.85
CA ASN A 173 -19.81 10.51 5.61
C ASN A 173 -20.30 9.72 6.84
N GLU A 174 -20.28 8.40 6.77
CA GLU A 174 -20.66 7.51 7.87
C GLU A 174 -19.51 7.28 8.87
N THR A 175 -18.28 7.67 8.52
CA THR A 175 -17.08 7.39 9.31
C THR A 175 -16.61 8.65 10.05
N LYS A 176 -16.79 8.70 11.37
CA LYS A 176 -16.54 9.86 12.23
C LYS A 176 -15.19 10.55 12.03
N ASN A 177 -14.12 9.75 11.87
CA ASN A 177 -12.74 10.26 11.82
C ASN A 177 -12.15 10.22 10.39
N ALA A 178 -12.98 10.04 9.36
CA ALA A 178 -12.60 10.20 7.95
C ALA A 178 -13.12 11.54 7.41
N VAL A 179 -12.42 12.11 6.45
CA VAL A 179 -12.86 13.31 5.70
C VAL A 179 -12.41 13.19 4.25
N LEU A 180 -13.25 13.67 3.34
CA LEU A 180 -12.80 13.83 1.95
C LEU A 180 -11.77 14.95 1.85
N ALA A 181 -10.75 14.72 1.03
CA ALA A 181 -9.71 15.68 0.70
C ALA A 181 -9.51 15.72 -0.82
N ASN A 182 -9.20 16.88 -1.36
CA ASN A 182 -8.90 17.08 -2.78
C ASN A 182 -7.71 18.01 -3.01
N SER A 183 -7.05 18.42 -1.95
CA SER A 183 -5.86 19.26 -1.97
C SER A 183 -4.89 18.87 -0.84
N PRO A 184 -3.58 19.20 -0.97
CA PRO A 184 -2.63 19.01 0.12
C PRO A 184 -3.05 19.70 1.43
N ASN A 185 -3.65 20.88 1.35
CA ASN A 185 -4.11 21.62 2.54
C ASN A 185 -5.20 20.87 3.30
N ASP A 186 -6.05 20.12 2.61
CA ASP A 186 -7.09 19.31 3.26
C ASP A 186 -6.46 18.14 4.04
N ILE A 187 -5.37 17.54 3.53
CA ILE A 187 -4.62 16.47 4.21
C ILE A 187 -4.01 17.03 5.51
N PHE A 188 -3.31 18.16 5.43
CA PHE A 188 -2.74 18.82 6.62
C PHE A 188 -3.82 19.19 7.64
N ARG A 189 -4.96 19.68 7.16
CA ARG A 189 -6.10 20.02 8.04
C ARG A 189 -6.67 18.77 8.70
N ALA A 190 -6.85 17.68 7.97
CA ALA A 190 -7.31 16.39 8.50
C ALA A 190 -6.37 15.88 9.61
N LYS A 191 -5.06 15.83 9.35
CA LYS A 191 -4.05 15.42 10.33
C LYS A 191 -4.11 16.27 11.60
N ASN A 192 -4.18 17.58 11.48
CA ASN A 192 -4.23 18.51 12.63
C ASN A 192 -5.50 18.31 13.49
N HIS A 193 -6.54 17.67 12.98
CA HIS A 193 -7.78 17.35 13.70
C HIS A 193 -7.90 15.84 14.03
N ASP A 194 -6.81 15.09 13.95
CA ASP A 194 -6.76 13.62 14.16
C ASP A 194 -7.78 12.85 13.31
N LYS A 195 -7.91 13.27 12.05
CA LYS A 195 -8.73 12.61 11.05
C LYS A 195 -7.86 12.01 9.94
N ARG A 196 -8.41 11.04 9.24
CA ARG A 196 -7.79 10.45 8.05
C ARG A 196 -8.39 11.07 6.79
N ALA A 197 -7.52 11.55 5.91
CA ALA A 197 -7.93 12.14 4.65
C ALA A 197 -8.14 11.04 3.60
N ILE A 198 -9.32 11.02 2.98
CA ILE A 198 -9.65 10.11 1.88
C ILE A 198 -9.72 10.92 0.60
N LEU A 199 -8.89 10.55 -0.37
CA LEU A 199 -8.85 11.16 -1.68
C LEU A 199 -9.44 10.19 -2.70
N LEU A 200 -9.91 10.73 -3.83
CA LEU A 200 -10.59 9.96 -4.87
C LEU A 200 -9.67 9.81 -6.08
N GLY A 201 -9.43 8.58 -6.53
CA GLY A 201 -8.78 8.25 -7.80
C GLY A 201 -9.72 7.50 -8.72
N ILE A 202 -9.42 7.48 -10.02
CA ILE A 202 -10.01 6.56 -10.98
C ILE A 202 -8.89 5.71 -11.55
N GLU A 203 -9.04 4.40 -11.52
CA GLU A 203 -8.14 3.49 -12.19
C GLU A 203 -8.78 2.92 -13.45
N ASN A 204 -8.18 3.24 -14.58
CA ASN A 204 -8.55 3.02 -15.96
C ASN A 204 -9.42 4.15 -16.55
N GLY A 205 -8.81 4.95 -17.42
CA GLY A 205 -9.47 6.00 -18.19
C GLY A 205 -10.59 5.52 -19.12
N TYR A 206 -10.79 4.23 -19.23
CA TYR A 206 -11.99 3.62 -19.85
C TYR A 206 -13.29 4.19 -19.29
N ALA A 207 -13.25 4.71 -18.05
CA ALA A 207 -14.38 5.37 -17.39
C ALA A 207 -14.93 6.59 -18.14
N ILE A 208 -14.10 7.33 -18.90
CA ILE A 208 -14.56 8.52 -19.62
C ILE A 208 -15.32 8.19 -20.90
N GLY A 209 -15.26 6.91 -21.34
CA GLY A 209 -15.75 6.53 -22.67
C GLY A 209 -15.00 7.30 -23.76
N HIS A 210 -15.72 7.79 -24.75
CA HIS A 210 -15.14 8.61 -25.82
C HIS A 210 -15.60 10.08 -25.73
N ASP A 211 -15.74 10.59 -24.47
CA ASP A 211 -16.23 11.95 -24.20
C ASP A 211 -15.33 12.66 -23.18
N LEU A 212 -14.59 13.67 -23.65
CA LEU A 212 -13.69 14.49 -22.84
C LEU A 212 -14.40 15.26 -21.72
N ALA A 213 -15.70 15.58 -21.88
CA ALA A 213 -16.46 16.30 -20.86
C ALA A 213 -16.54 15.50 -19.54
N ASN A 214 -16.46 14.18 -19.61
CA ASN A 214 -16.46 13.32 -18.42
C ASN A 214 -15.23 13.55 -17.52
N ILE A 215 -14.10 14.02 -18.05
CA ILE A 215 -12.90 14.35 -17.26
C ILE A 215 -13.21 15.50 -16.31
N GLU A 216 -13.84 16.58 -16.81
CA GLU A 216 -14.24 17.71 -15.98
C GLU A 216 -15.31 17.31 -14.96
N LEU A 217 -16.27 16.46 -15.36
CA LEU A 217 -17.30 15.96 -14.44
C LEU A 217 -16.67 15.16 -13.30
N PHE A 218 -15.77 14.23 -13.56
CA PHE A 218 -15.05 13.48 -12.52
C PHE A 218 -14.19 14.41 -11.64
N ARG A 219 -13.55 15.44 -12.23
CA ARG A 219 -12.79 16.41 -11.45
C ARG A 219 -13.68 17.20 -10.48
N ARG A 220 -14.89 17.58 -10.91
CA ARG A 220 -15.91 18.22 -10.05
C ARG A 220 -16.40 17.30 -8.93
N GLU A 221 -16.45 15.98 -9.18
CA GLU A 221 -16.73 14.98 -8.14
C GLU A 221 -15.60 14.85 -7.09
N GLY A 222 -14.45 15.50 -7.29
CA GLY A 222 -13.31 15.49 -6.38
C GLY A 222 -12.20 14.51 -6.75
N VAL A 223 -12.27 13.86 -7.93
CA VAL A 223 -11.22 12.97 -8.41
C VAL A 223 -9.93 13.76 -8.61
N ILE A 224 -8.84 13.31 -7.99
CA ILE A 224 -7.54 13.98 -8.06
C ILE A 224 -6.64 13.45 -9.16
N TYR A 225 -6.75 12.16 -9.51
CA TYR A 225 -6.01 11.55 -10.62
C TYR A 225 -6.86 10.53 -11.38
N MET A 226 -6.44 10.24 -12.60
CA MET A 226 -6.93 9.12 -13.39
C MET A 226 -5.77 8.38 -14.03
N THR A 227 -5.70 7.05 -13.80
CA THR A 227 -4.80 6.14 -14.51
C THR A 227 -5.31 5.96 -15.93
N LEU A 228 -4.47 6.20 -16.95
CA LEU A 228 -4.91 6.25 -18.35
C LEU A 228 -5.46 4.91 -18.85
N CYS A 229 -4.88 3.80 -18.44
CA CYS A 229 -5.35 2.45 -18.76
C CYS A 229 -5.11 1.50 -17.58
N HIS A 230 -5.70 0.33 -17.62
CA HIS A 230 -5.34 -0.81 -16.79
C HIS A 230 -4.70 -1.91 -17.66
N ASN A 231 -4.90 -3.18 -17.33
CA ASN A 231 -4.39 -4.29 -18.13
C ASN A 231 -5.17 -4.46 -19.45
N GLY A 232 -4.55 -4.06 -20.55
CA GLY A 232 -5.10 -4.02 -21.90
C GLY A 232 -5.26 -2.61 -22.47
N ASP A 233 -5.11 -2.50 -23.80
CA ASP A 233 -5.25 -1.24 -24.51
C ASP A 233 -6.69 -0.73 -24.45
N ASN A 234 -6.86 0.59 -24.41
CA ASN A 234 -8.15 1.26 -24.47
C ASN A 234 -8.15 2.36 -25.56
N ASP A 235 -9.16 3.21 -25.61
CA ASP A 235 -9.22 4.28 -26.63
C ASP A 235 -8.15 5.37 -26.41
N ILE A 236 -7.53 5.41 -25.22
CA ILE A 236 -6.56 6.43 -24.84
C ILE A 236 -5.14 6.01 -25.23
N CYS A 237 -4.75 4.77 -24.88
CA CYS A 237 -3.35 4.35 -25.01
C CYS A 237 -3.15 2.83 -24.93
N ASP A 238 -1.92 2.42 -25.26
CA ASP A 238 -1.45 1.07 -25.09
C ASP A 238 -0.98 0.81 -23.65
N SER A 239 -1.34 -0.35 -23.10
CA SER A 239 -0.99 -0.83 -21.77
C SER A 239 0.37 -1.53 -21.75
N ALA A 240 1.00 -1.61 -20.57
CA ALA A 240 2.23 -2.37 -20.35
C ALA A 240 2.03 -3.90 -20.45
N VAL A 241 0.81 -4.39 -20.17
CA VAL A 241 0.47 -5.81 -20.23
C VAL A 241 -0.83 -6.01 -20.97
N ARG A 242 -0.99 -7.20 -21.60
CA ARG A 242 -2.12 -7.54 -22.47
C ARG A 242 -2.33 -6.54 -23.61
N SER A 243 -1.27 -5.83 -23.99
CA SER A 243 -1.27 -4.87 -25.09
C SER A 243 -1.24 -5.61 -26.43
N LYS A 244 -1.94 -5.02 -27.41
CA LYS A 244 -1.83 -5.37 -28.83
C LYS A 244 -1.00 -4.32 -29.58
N ASN A 245 -0.50 -3.30 -28.89
CA ASN A 245 0.18 -2.12 -29.45
C ASN A 245 -0.68 -1.44 -30.53
N GLU A 246 -1.94 -1.24 -30.23
CA GLU A 246 -2.95 -0.76 -31.17
C GLU A 246 -2.65 0.65 -31.65
N HIS A 247 -2.15 1.50 -30.73
CA HIS A 247 -1.88 2.93 -30.98
C HIS A 247 -0.38 3.22 -31.17
N ASN A 248 0.48 2.24 -30.94
CA ASN A 248 1.91 2.45 -30.83
C ASN A 248 2.24 3.58 -29.83
N GLY A 249 1.62 3.49 -28.65
CA GLY A 249 1.73 4.46 -27.55
C GLY A 249 0.41 5.18 -27.24
N LEU A 250 0.45 6.50 -27.24
CA LEU A 250 -0.70 7.37 -26.98
C LEU A 250 -1.50 7.59 -28.26
N SER A 251 -2.81 7.33 -28.25
CA SER A 251 -3.70 7.59 -29.40
C SER A 251 -3.89 9.10 -29.64
N ASP A 252 -4.50 9.50 -30.75
CA ASP A 252 -4.86 10.91 -30.99
C ASP A 252 -5.88 11.39 -29.95
N PHE A 253 -6.90 10.57 -29.63
CA PHE A 253 -7.83 10.84 -28.55
C PHE A 253 -7.12 10.92 -27.21
N GLY A 254 -6.16 10.05 -26.94
CA GLY A 254 -5.32 10.09 -25.74
C GLY A 254 -4.55 11.40 -25.56
N ARG A 255 -4.08 12.01 -26.66
CA ARG A 255 -3.45 13.35 -26.61
C ARG A 255 -4.44 14.43 -26.21
N GLU A 256 -5.69 14.34 -26.63
CA GLU A 256 -6.75 15.26 -26.17
C GLU A 256 -7.10 15.02 -24.71
N VAL A 257 -7.16 13.76 -24.27
CA VAL A 257 -7.36 13.39 -22.84
C VAL A 257 -6.27 14.00 -21.96
N VAL A 258 -4.99 13.85 -22.35
CA VAL A 258 -3.85 14.45 -21.59
C VAL A 258 -3.99 15.97 -21.47
N ARG A 259 -4.34 16.67 -22.56
CA ARG A 259 -4.52 18.13 -22.54
C ARG A 259 -5.70 18.52 -21.66
N GLU A 260 -6.80 17.78 -21.74
CA GLU A 260 -7.99 18.07 -20.93
C GLU A 260 -7.74 17.82 -19.45
N MET A 261 -7.05 16.71 -19.07
CA MET A 261 -6.67 16.48 -17.69
C MET A 261 -5.77 17.60 -17.16
N ASN A 262 -4.82 18.09 -17.95
CA ASN A 262 -3.99 19.24 -17.59
C ASN A 262 -4.85 20.51 -17.40
N ARG A 263 -5.82 20.75 -18.30
CA ARG A 263 -6.73 21.93 -18.24
C ARG A 263 -7.54 21.97 -16.96
N VAL A 264 -8.10 20.82 -16.55
CA VAL A 264 -8.97 20.76 -15.37
C VAL A 264 -8.21 20.56 -14.05
N GLY A 265 -6.88 20.37 -14.12
CA GLY A 265 -6.06 20.12 -12.94
C GLY A 265 -6.27 18.72 -12.33
N MET A 266 -6.45 17.71 -13.18
CA MET A 266 -6.46 16.29 -12.79
C MET A 266 -5.08 15.69 -13.08
N LEU A 267 -4.44 15.06 -12.08
CA LEU A 267 -3.16 14.39 -12.27
C LEU A 267 -3.30 13.21 -13.23
N ILE A 268 -2.30 13.03 -14.07
CA ILE A 268 -2.21 11.88 -14.98
C ILE A 268 -1.38 10.81 -14.29
N ASP A 269 -1.96 9.63 -14.10
CA ASP A 269 -1.26 8.46 -13.59
C ASP A 269 -0.88 7.53 -14.75
N LEU A 270 0.41 7.20 -14.80
CA LEU A 270 1.04 6.35 -15.82
C LEU A 270 1.28 4.91 -15.33
N SER A 271 0.83 4.55 -14.14
CA SER A 271 0.77 3.14 -13.76
C SER A 271 0.00 2.37 -14.83
N HIS A 272 0.41 1.15 -15.15
CA HIS A 272 -0.12 0.33 -16.24
C HIS A 272 0.21 0.78 -17.68
N ALA A 273 0.66 2.00 -17.90
CA ALA A 273 0.97 2.47 -19.26
C ALA A 273 2.17 1.75 -19.86
N GLY A 274 2.07 1.40 -21.15
CA GLY A 274 3.19 0.87 -21.91
C GLY A 274 4.34 1.88 -22.02
N GLU A 275 5.56 1.42 -22.23
CA GLU A 275 6.75 2.29 -22.26
C GLU A 275 6.61 3.42 -23.29
N LYS A 276 6.10 3.10 -24.50
CA LYS A 276 5.87 4.13 -25.53
C LYS A 276 4.80 5.14 -25.11
N THR A 277 3.70 4.66 -24.50
CA THR A 277 2.67 5.54 -23.92
C THR A 277 3.24 6.46 -22.88
N PHE A 278 4.10 5.93 -21.97
CA PHE A 278 4.76 6.70 -20.92
C PHE A 278 5.52 7.91 -21.50
N TYR A 279 6.41 7.69 -22.48
CA TYR A 279 7.16 8.78 -23.09
C TYR A 279 6.31 9.73 -23.92
N ASP A 280 5.28 9.24 -24.62
CA ASP A 280 4.35 10.10 -25.37
C ASP A 280 3.60 11.04 -24.44
N VAL A 281 3.17 10.56 -23.25
CA VAL A 281 2.51 11.40 -22.25
C VAL A 281 3.47 12.42 -21.65
N LEU A 282 4.71 12.04 -21.30
CA LEU A 282 5.72 13.00 -20.81
C LEU A 282 5.96 14.14 -21.81
N ASN A 283 5.96 13.83 -23.10
CA ASN A 283 6.13 14.83 -24.16
C ASN A 283 4.87 15.69 -24.38
N CYS A 284 3.68 15.15 -24.12
CA CYS A 284 2.40 15.83 -24.35
C CYS A 284 1.94 16.66 -23.15
N SER A 285 2.19 16.18 -21.92
CA SER A 285 1.75 16.85 -20.70
C SER A 285 2.53 18.14 -20.45
N SER A 286 1.81 19.21 -20.09
CA SER A 286 2.39 20.50 -19.69
C SER A 286 2.70 20.60 -18.19
N VAL A 287 2.29 19.59 -17.39
CA VAL A 287 2.46 19.53 -15.94
C VAL A 287 3.11 18.20 -15.54
N PRO A 288 3.64 18.09 -14.31
CA PRO A 288 4.11 16.82 -13.77
C PRO A 288 3.03 15.71 -13.83
N VAL A 289 3.48 14.49 -14.02
CA VAL A 289 2.66 13.26 -14.00
C VAL A 289 3.15 12.31 -12.93
N VAL A 290 2.40 11.28 -12.60
CA VAL A 290 2.74 10.33 -11.53
C VAL A 290 2.67 8.89 -12.03
N CYS A 291 3.32 7.98 -11.28
CA CYS A 291 3.07 6.55 -11.33
C CYS A 291 2.64 6.14 -9.92
N THR A 292 1.34 5.98 -9.69
CA THR A 292 0.76 5.80 -8.34
C THR A 292 1.10 4.46 -7.70
N HIS A 293 1.40 3.42 -8.50
CA HIS A 293 1.74 2.08 -8.04
C HIS A 293 2.60 1.33 -9.07
N SER A 294 3.92 1.49 -8.99
CA SER A 294 4.92 0.83 -9.87
C SER A 294 6.16 0.47 -9.06
N CYS A 295 7.06 -0.33 -9.62
CA CYS A 295 8.35 -0.67 -9.02
C CYS A 295 9.49 -0.44 -10.02
N CYS A 296 10.72 -0.83 -9.64
CA CYS A 296 11.93 -0.65 -10.44
C CYS A 296 12.23 -1.90 -11.26
N ARG A 297 12.32 -1.78 -12.58
CA ARG A 297 12.60 -2.91 -13.48
C ARG A 297 14.01 -3.47 -13.30
N ALA A 298 14.95 -2.64 -12.88
CA ALA A 298 16.31 -3.08 -12.57
C ALA A 298 16.40 -4.12 -11.46
N LEU A 299 15.43 -4.16 -10.54
CA LEU A 299 15.37 -5.12 -9.43
C LEU A 299 14.43 -6.30 -9.71
N CYS A 300 13.40 -6.11 -10.55
CA CYS A 300 12.48 -7.17 -10.96
C CYS A 300 12.02 -6.86 -12.39
N ASP A 301 12.43 -7.70 -13.34
CA ASP A 301 12.11 -7.51 -14.77
C ASP A 301 10.65 -7.88 -15.06
N HIS A 302 9.79 -6.91 -14.81
CA HIS A 302 8.37 -7.01 -15.10
C HIS A 302 7.88 -5.83 -15.94
N PRO A 303 7.02 -6.01 -16.95
CA PRO A 303 6.58 -4.92 -17.84
C PRO A 303 5.83 -3.79 -17.13
N ARG A 304 5.27 -4.03 -15.94
CA ARG A 304 4.64 -3.00 -15.10
C ARG A 304 5.65 -2.15 -14.32
N ASN A 305 6.90 -2.59 -14.24
CA ASN A 305 7.97 -1.87 -13.56
C ASN A 305 8.64 -0.88 -14.51
N LEU A 306 9.04 0.26 -13.96
CA LEU A 306 9.71 1.32 -14.69
C LEU A 306 11.22 1.03 -14.84
N THR A 307 11.77 1.29 -15.99
CA THR A 307 13.23 1.34 -16.20
C THR A 307 13.82 2.55 -15.48
N ASP A 308 15.12 2.52 -15.18
CA ASP A 308 15.81 3.67 -14.58
C ASP A 308 15.69 4.93 -15.45
N ALA A 309 15.73 4.76 -16.79
CA ALA A 309 15.49 5.86 -17.72
C ALA A 309 14.08 6.46 -17.61
N GLN A 310 13.04 5.64 -17.38
CA GLN A 310 11.68 6.13 -17.15
C GLN A 310 11.58 6.85 -15.80
N ILE A 311 12.17 6.29 -14.74
CA ILE A 311 12.18 6.91 -13.41
C ILE A 311 12.89 8.27 -13.47
N GLN A 312 14.02 8.36 -14.13
CA GLN A 312 14.75 9.61 -14.33
C GLN A 312 13.93 10.64 -15.13
N ALA A 313 13.34 10.22 -16.26
CA ALA A 313 12.52 11.10 -17.10
C ALA A 313 11.28 11.61 -16.37
N LEU A 314 10.67 10.77 -15.50
CA LEU A 314 9.57 11.17 -14.64
C LEU A 314 10.01 12.27 -13.65
N ALA A 315 11.16 12.09 -13.00
CA ALA A 315 11.71 13.04 -12.05
C ALA A 315 12.09 14.37 -12.73
N GLU A 316 12.72 14.34 -13.90
CA GLU A 316 13.04 15.53 -14.69
C GLU A 316 11.79 16.36 -15.07
N LYS A 317 10.63 15.67 -15.21
CA LYS A 317 9.32 16.31 -15.41
C LYS A 317 8.70 16.84 -14.12
N GLY A 318 9.35 16.63 -12.96
CA GLY A 318 8.82 16.97 -11.63
C GLY A 318 7.79 15.96 -11.11
N GLY A 319 7.72 14.77 -11.69
CA GLY A 319 6.80 13.70 -11.31
C GLY A 319 7.30 12.86 -10.13
N VAL A 320 6.48 11.91 -9.71
CA VAL A 320 6.75 11.02 -8.57
C VAL A 320 6.41 9.58 -8.95
N VAL A 321 7.32 8.64 -8.69
CA VAL A 321 7.03 7.21 -8.70
C VAL A 321 6.70 6.74 -7.29
N GLN A 322 5.58 6.06 -7.13
CA GLN A 322 5.17 5.46 -5.86
C GLN A 322 5.33 3.93 -5.94
N ILE A 323 6.10 3.39 -4.99
CA ILE A 323 6.46 1.97 -4.96
C ILE A 323 5.27 1.16 -4.45
N THR A 324 4.86 0.15 -5.23
CA THR A 324 3.79 -0.77 -4.87
C THR A 324 4.29 -1.96 -4.04
N PHE A 325 3.37 -2.58 -3.30
CA PHE A 325 3.66 -3.75 -2.46
C PHE A 325 3.21 -5.07 -3.11
N TYR A 326 2.92 -5.06 -4.40
CA TYR A 326 2.60 -6.28 -5.12
C TYR A 326 3.84 -7.17 -5.28
N LYS A 327 3.75 -8.39 -4.74
CA LYS A 327 4.89 -9.33 -4.65
C LYS A 327 5.54 -9.63 -6.00
N GLY A 328 4.73 -9.75 -7.07
CA GLY A 328 5.21 -10.07 -8.40
C GLY A 328 5.98 -8.93 -9.10
N PHE A 329 5.86 -7.69 -8.59
CA PHE A 329 6.65 -6.54 -9.08
C PHE A 329 7.90 -6.30 -8.26
N LEU A 330 7.94 -6.85 -7.04
CA LEU A 330 9.09 -6.72 -6.14
C LEU A 330 10.13 -7.82 -6.37
N ARG A 331 9.68 -9.05 -6.68
CA ARG A 331 10.57 -10.19 -6.92
C ARG A 331 9.95 -11.17 -7.92
N GLU A 332 10.78 -11.70 -8.82
CA GLU A 332 10.35 -12.65 -9.85
C GLU A 332 9.78 -13.95 -9.28
N ASP A 333 10.29 -14.40 -8.11
CA ASP A 333 9.83 -15.63 -7.44
C ASP A 333 8.54 -15.42 -6.60
N GLY A 334 8.03 -14.19 -6.53
CA GLY A 334 6.83 -13.82 -5.77
C GLY A 334 6.95 -13.94 -4.25
N LYS A 335 8.17 -14.15 -3.71
CA LYS A 335 8.44 -14.30 -2.27
C LYS A 335 8.97 -13.01 -1.64
N ALA A 336 8.50 -11.89 -2.12
CA ALA A 336 8.91 -10.57 -1.65
C ALA A 336 8.54 -10.36 -0.17
N THR A 337 9.36 -9.57 0.49
CA THR A 337 9.24 -9.14 1.88
C THR A 337 9.30 -7.61 1.98
N ILE A 338 9.19 -7.08 3.19
CA ILE A 338 9.38 -5.63 3.42
C ILE A 338 10.78 -5.14 3.00
N ASP A 339 11.81 -6.00 3.08
CA ASP A 339 13.16 -5.63 2.68
C ASP A 339 13.26 -5.39 1.17
N ASP A 340 12.49 -6.15 0.37
CA ASP A 340 12.39 -5.93 -1.08
C ASP A 340 11.69 -4.60 -1.39
N VAL A 341 10.63 -4.23 -0.65
CA VAL A 341 9.98 -2.92 -0.77
C VAL A 341 10.99 -1.80 -0.49
N VAL A 342 11.74 -1.91 0.60
CA VAL A 342 12.78 -0.93 0.96
C VAL A 342 13.86 -0.86 -0.12
N ALA A 343 14.28 -2.00 -0.69
CA ALA A 343 15.26 -2.03 -1.77
C ALA A 343 14.76 -1.24 -3.02
N HIS A 344 13.50 -1.43 -3.42
CA HIS A 344 12.91 -0.68 -4.53
C HIS A 344 12.81 0.83 -4.24
N ILE A 345 12.45 1.22 -3.01
CA ILE A 345 12.42 2.63 -2.58
C ILE A 345 13.82 3.24 -2.67
N LEU A 346 14.82 2.58 -2.11
CA LEU A 346 16.20 3.06 -2.13
C LEU A 346 16.75 3.17 -3.55
N HIS A 347 16.50 2.17 -4.41
CA HIS A 347 16.91 2.22 -5.81
C HIS A 347 16.26 3.41 -6.55
N ALA A 348 14.96 3.61 -6.37
CA ALA A 348 14.27 4.74 -6.97
C ALA A 348 14.81 6.09 -6.47
N ILE A 349 15.18 6.19 -5.18
CA ILE A 349 15.83 7.39 -4.62
C ILE A 349 17.20 7.61 -5.23
N ASP A 350 17.99 6.56 -5.42
CA ASP A 350 19.32 6.65 -6.05
C ASP A 350 19.24 7.15 -7.51
N VAL A 351 18.17 6.76 -8.23
CA VAL A 351 17.95 7.15 -9.63
C VAL A 351 17.35 8.56 -9.76
N ALA A 352 16.35 8.90 -8.96
CA ALA A 352 15.51 10.09 -9.13
C ALA A 352 15.68 11.15 -8.04
N GLY A 353 16.25 10.80 -6.90
CA GLY A 353 16.24 11.65 -5.71
C GLY A 353 14.96 11.46 -4.86
N ILE A 354 15.08 11.76 -3.58
CA ILE A 354 14.03 11.49 -2.57
C ILE A 354 12.72 12.25 -2.83
N ASP A 355 12.80 13.42 -3.46
CA ASP A 355 11.62 14.26 -3.74
C ASP A 355 10.70 13.67 -4.84
N HIS A 356 11.15 12.61 -5.51
CA HIS A 356 10.46 11.97 -6.62
C HIS A 356 10.02 10.53 -6.32
N VAL A 357 10.06 10.11 -5.05
CA VAL A 357 9.71 8.75 -4.64
C VAL A 357 8.67 8.78 -3.53
N GLY A 358 7.68 7.90 -3.64
CA GLY A 358 6.61 7.77 -2.67
C GLY A 358 6.16 6.32 -2.50
N ILE A 359 4.99 6.14 -1.88
CA ILE A 359 4.36 4.84 -1.60
C ILE A 359 2.96 4.81 -2.22
N GLY A 360 2.64 3.72 -2.91
CA GLY A 360 1.32 3.40 -3.39
C GLY A 360 1.10 1.90 -3.25
N SER A 361 0.53 1.49 -2.12
CA SER A 361 0.56 0.12 -1.64
C SER A 361 -0.08 -0.89 -2.58
N ASP A 362 -1.11 -0.49 -3.31
CA ASP A 362 -2.00 -1.37 -4.05
C ASP A 362 -2.73 -2.37 -3.11
N PHE A 363 -2.97 -1.95 -1.86
CA PHE A 363 -3.74 -2.73 -0.91
C PHE A 363 -5.15 -2.96 -1.43
N ASP A 364 -5.64 -4.17 -1.22
CA ASP A 364 -6.92 -4.66 -1.72
C ASP A 364 -6.95 -4.90 -3.25
N GLY A 365 -5.88 -4.51 -4.00
CA GLY A 365 -5.64 -4.80 -5.41
C GLY A 365 -4.43 -5.74 -5.63
N ASP A 366 -4.23 -6.71 -4.75
CA ASP A 366 -3.12 -7.67 -4.68
C ASP A 366 -1.83 -7.19 -3.97
N GLY A 367 -1.76 -5.94 -3.51
CA GLY A 367 -0.64 -5.43 -2.72
C GLY A 367 -0.55 -6.05 -1.32
N GLY A 368 0.67 -6.16 -0.81
CA GLY A 368 0.97 -6.62 0.55
C GLY A 368 2.03 -7.70 0.61
N VAL A 369 2.98 -7.52 1.54
CA VAL A 369 4.09 -8.46 1.79
C VAL A 369 4.17 -8.81 3.28
N PRO A 370 4.83 -9.91 3.68
CA PRO A 370 5.09 -10.20 5.08
C PRO A 370 5.76 -9.01 5.78
N GLY A 371 5.19 -8.57 6.91
CA GLY A 371 5.63 -7.39 7.66
C GLY A 371 5.01 -6.05 7.18
N LEU A 372 4.28 -6.05 6.05
CA LEU A 372 3.58 -4.90 5.49
C LEU A 372 2.34 -5.41 4.74
N ALA A 373 1.39 -5.99 5.49
CA ALA A 373 0.26 -6.73 4.94
C ALA A 373 -1.07 -5.96 5.01
N SER A 374 -1.06 -4.77 5.57
CA SER A 374 -2.23 -3.85 5.63
C SER A 374 -1.74 -2.45 5.99
N ALA A 375 -2.60 -1.46 5.81
CA ALA A 375 -2.37 -0.08 6.19
C ALA A 375 -2.12 0.10 7.68
#